data_b45f72d794d2affb68bd78f4a4c3af61
#
_entry.id   b45f72d794d2affb68bd78f4a4c3af61
#
_cell.length_a   1.000
_cell.length_b   1.000
_cell.length_c   1.000
_cell.angle_alpha   90.00
_cell.angle_beta   90.00
_cell.angle_gamma   90.00
#
_symmetry.space_group_name_H-M   'P 1'
#
loop_
_entity.id
_entity.type
_entity.pdbx_description
1 polymer ?
#
loop_
_entity_poly.entity_id
_entity_poly.type
_entity_poly.pdbx_seq_one_letter_code
_entity_poly.pdbx_strand_id
1 'polypeptide(L)'
;MTFKGFSMNRLILFKHKIIEKVRCFYLVNFNSRYKANMQRYKSSLNKKSKVIIKSEIKELKKYWGCFPLQYFNHDFYSKDCTLTMNEMKLFIPSYYFYRIIFPQYDDSKALLNIVEDKIVMDTLFKGMDFPSANVIIKKKSNYLFNPLGDALTAESFLESLQKSDSNKLFIKPVNGRGGNGILVAKKRDDIFYIKDDEFNYNYLINLQGDYVIEEAILQHDAITAVYPHSVNTLRVITKRNKAGAIEIVAITLRMGSKGREIDNTSAGGLVIGINC
;
A
#
# COMPACT_ATOMS: atom_id res chain seq x y z
N MET A 1 -3.29 -22.45 -15.93
CA MET A 1 -4.49 -22.60 -15.08
C MET A 1 -5.68 -21.99 -15.79
N THR A 2 -6.55 -22.79 -16.35
CA THR A 2 -7.78 -22.32 -16.99
C THR A 2 -8.82 -22.14 -15.88
N PHE A 3 -9.25 -20.90 -15.61
CA PHE A 3 -10.32 -20.56 -14.67
C PHE A 3 -11.72 -20.99 -15.19
N LYS A 4 -11.87 -22.23 -15.64
CA LYS A 4 -13.14 -22.86 -16.00
C LYS A 4 -13.68 -23.63 -14.79
N GLY A 5 -14.35 -22.93 -13.85
CA GLY A 5 -14.88 -23.61 -12.67
C GLY A 5 -15.99 -22.90 -11.91
N PHE A 6 -16.49 -21.76 -12.36
CA PHE A 6 -17.58 -21.07 -11.66
C PHE A 6 -18.82 -20.93 -12.53
N SER A 7 -19.79 -21.82 -12.32
CA SER A 7 -21.17 -21.61 -12.79
C SER A 7 -21.84 -20.56 -11.93
N MET A 8 -21.70 -19.30 -12.32
CA MET A 8 -22.40 -18.20 -11.65
C MET A 8 -23.80 -18.04 -12.23
N ASN A 9 -24.82 -17.95 -11.38
CA ASN A 9 -26.21 -17.76 -11.77
C ASN A 9 -26.35 -16.52 -12.68
N ARG A 10 -27.16 -16.62 -13.77
CA ARG A 10 -27.35 -15.55 -14.77
C ARG A 10 -27.75 -14.19 -14.17
N LEU A 11 -28.51 -14.20 -13.07
CA LEU A 11 -28.93 -12.99 -12.37
C LEU A 11 -27.76 -12.30 -11.65
N ILE A 12 -26.85 -13.08 -11.07
CA ILE A 12 -25.63 -12.59 -10.42
C ILE A 12 -24.70 -12.00 -11.47
N LEU A 13 -24.53 -12.65 -12.61
CA LEU A 13 -23.76 -12.14 -13.76
C LEU A 13 -24.30 -10.80 -14.29
N PHE A 14 -25.62 -10.65 -14.35
CA PHE A 14 -26.25 -9.40 -14.80
C PHE A 14 -26.01 -8.25 -13.80
N LYS A 15 -26.19 -8.49 -12.50
CA LYS A 15 -25.87 -7.52 -11.45
C LYS A 15 -24.39 -7.10 -11.48
N HIS A 16 -23.48 -8.06 -11.65
CA HIS A 16 -22.05 -7.76 -11.78
C HIS A 16 -21.73 -6.88 -12.99
N LYS A 17 -22.38 -7.07 -14.13
CA LYS A 17 -22.18 -6.23 -15.32
C LYS A 17 -22.62 -4.78 -15.12
N ILE A 18 -23.72 -4.56 -14.38
CA ILE A 18 -24.18 -3.19 -14.06
C ILE A 18 -23.22 -2.52 -13.09
N ILE A 19 -22.86 -3.20 -12.00
CA ILE A 19 -21.94 -2.68 -11.00
C ILE A 19 -20.58 -2.37 -11.63
N GLU A 20 -20.09 -3.22 -12.53
CA GLU A 20 -18.84 -3.02 -13.25
C GLU A 20 -18.89 -1.76 -14.12
N LYS A 21 -19.97 -1.54 -14.87
CA LYS A 21 -20.11 -0.33 -15.70
C LYS A 21 -20.11 0.95 -14.86
N VAL A 22 -20.89 0.97 -13.77
CA VAL A 22 -20.97 2.12 -12.86
C VAL A 22 -19.61 2.39 -12.23
N ARG A 23 -18.93 1.36 -11.74
CA ARG A 23 -17.60 1.48 -11.18
C ARG A 23 -16.56 1.96 -12.20
N CYS A 24 -16.59 1.41 -13.41
CA CYS A 24 -15.68 1.81 -14.48
C CYS A 24 -15.87 3.29 -14.82
N PHE A 25 -17.10 3.74 -14.92
CA PHE A 25 -17.45 5.15 -15.13
C PHE A 25 -16.92 6.02 -13.99
N TYR A 26 -17.16 5.63 -12.72
CA TYR A 26 -16.65 6.34 -11.56
C TYR A 26 -15.12 6.43 -11.55
N LEU A 27 -14.43 5.31 -11.74
CA LEU A 27 -12.97 5.27 -11.72
C LEU A 27 -12.36 6.18 -12.78
N VAL A 28 -12.86 6.14 -14.01
CA VAL A 28 -12.32 6.92 -15.12
C VAL A 28 -12.55 8.43 -14.96
N ASN A 29 -13.66 8.83 -14.32
CA ASN A 29 -14.03 10.26 -14.21
C ASN A 29 -13.62 10.89 -12.89
N PHE A 30 -13.63 10.15 -11.79
CA PHE A 30 -13.46 10.71 -10.43
C PHE A 30 -12.21 10.22 -9.70
N ASN A 31 -11.65 9.04 -10.05
CA ASN A 31 -10.42 8.58 -9.44
C ASN A 31 -9.20 9.20 -10.16
N SER A 32 -8.39 9.95 -9.43
CA SER A 32 -7.25 10.71 -9.97
C SER A 32 -6.28 9.84 -10.80
N ARG A 33 -5.94 8.64 -10.31
CA ARG A 33 -5.02 7.71 -10.99
C ARG A 33 -5.59 7.22 -12.32
N TYR A 34 -6.82 6.74 -12.35
CA TYR A 34 -7.45 6.24 -13.58
C TYR A 34 -7.72 7.37 -14.57
N LYS A 35 -8.09 8.54 -14.08
CA LYS A 35 -8.26 9.74 -14.90
C LYS A 35 -6.93 10.14 -15.56
N ALA A 36 -5.83 10.16 -14.80
CA ALA A 36 -4.50 10.43 -15.35
C ALA A 36 -4.08 9.40 -16.41
N ASN A 37 -4.31 8.09 -16.17
CA ASN A 37 -4.02 7.05 -17.16
C ASN A 37 -4.84 7.21 -18.44
N MET A 38 -6.11 7.56 -18.33
CA MET A 38 -6.96 7.85 -19.50
C MET A 38 -6.53 9.10 -20.24
N GLN A 39 -6.09 10.15 -19.53
CA GLN A 39 -5.51 11.35 -20.15
C GLN A 39 -4.22 11.00 -20.89
N ARG A 40 -3.31 10.25 -20.26
CA ARG A 40 -2.07 9.76 -20.89
C ARG A 40 -2.36 8.96 -22.16
N TYR A 41 -3.33 8.05 -22.12
CA TYR A 41 -3.79 7.35 -23.31
C TYR A 41 -4.30 8.31 -24.38
N LYS A 42 -5.14 9.29 -24.04
CA LYS A 42 -5.71 10.25 -25.02
C LYS A 42 -4.62 11.09 -25.67
N SER A 43 -3.66 11.59 -24.92
CA SER A 43 -2.59 12.48 -25.40
C SER A 43 -1.43 11.75 -26.06
N SER A 44 -1.25 10.45 -25.83
CA SER A 44 -0.13 9.69 -26.41
C SER A 44 -0.17 9.71 -27.94
N LEU A 45 0.97 10.00 -28.58
CA LEU A 45 1.18 9.89 -30.01
C LEU A 45 1.67 8.49 -30.41
N ASN A 46 2.24 7.73 -29.46
CA ASN A 46 2.80 6.41 -29.68
C ASN A 46 1.76 5.31 -29.38
N LYS A 47 0.68 5.29 -30.15
CA LYS A 47 -0.40 4.30 -30.01
C LYS A 47 -0.43 3.31 -31.15
N LYS A 48 -0.78 2.06 -30.86
CA LYS A 48 -1.21 1.06 -31.84
C LYS A 48 -2.42 1.62 -32.63
N SER A 49 -2.71 1.03 -33.77
CA SER A 49 -3.91 1.42 -34.56
C SER A 49 -5.19 1.24 -33.75
N LYS A 50 -6.19 2.06 -34.02
CA LYS A 50 -7.51 1.95 -33.35
C LYS A 50 -8.15 0.55 -33.50
N VAL A 51 -7.87 -0.14 -34.61
CA VAL A 51 -8.38 -1.48 -34.89
C VAL A 51 -7.74 -2.49 -33.94
N ILE A 52 -6.41 -2.44 -33.78
CA ILE A 52 -5.68 -3.33 -32.85
C ILE A 52 -6.16 -3.09 -31.42
N ILE A 53 -6.19 -1.83 -30.95
CA ILE A 53 -6.63 -1.47 -29.59
C ILE A 53 -8.04 -2.02 -29.30
N LYS A 54 -8.99 -1.83 -30.24
CA LYS A 54 -10.36 -2.34 -30.09
C LYS A 54 -10.40 -3.86 -30.03
N SER A 55 -9.60 -4.55 -30.83
CA SER A 55 -9.52 -6.02 -30.85
C SER A 55 -8.94 -6.54 -29.53
N GLU A 56 -7.82 -5.98 -29.05
CA GLU A 56 -7.18 -6.37 -27.80
C GLU A 56 -8.11 -6.16 -26.59
N ILE A 57 -8.77 -5.00 -26.50
CA ILE A 57 -9.76 -4.71 -25.46
C ILE A 57 -10.93 -5.69 -25.51
N LYS A 58 -11.44 -6.00 -26.71
CA LYS A 58 -12.55 -6.95 -26.91
C LYS A 58 -12.17 -8.35 -26.41
N GLU A 59 -10.95 -8.80 -26.71
CA GLU A 59 -10.45 -10.12 -26.30
C GLU A 59 -10.23 -10.18 -24.79
N LEU A 60 -9.57 -9.19 -24.18
CA LEU A 60 -9.41 -9.10 -22.74
C LEU A 60 -10.75 -9.03 -21.99
N LYS A 61 -11.72 -8.27 -22.55
CA LYS A 61 -13.08 -8.20 -21.99
C LYS A 61 -13.81 -9.54 -22.07
N LYS A 62 -13.64 -10.29 -23.17
CA LYS A 62 -14.20 -11.64 -23.31
C LYS A 62 -13.56 -12.59 -22.30
N TYR A 63 -12.25 -12.51 -22.10
CA TYR A 63 -11.50 -13.38 -21.20
C TYR A 63 -11.86 -13.12 -19.72
N TRP A 64 -11.85 -11.85 -19.28
CA TRP A 64 -12.07 -11.47 -17.90
C TRP A 64 -13.54 -11.21 -17.52
N GLY A 65 -14.44 -11.09 -18.48
CA GLY A 65 -15.86 -10.78 -18.24
C GLY A 65 -16.12 -9.33 -17.76
N CYS A 66 -15.11 -8.47 -17.74
CA CYS A 66 -15.21 -7.08 -17.31
C CYS A 66 -14.39 -6.16 -18.23
N PHE A 67 -14.59 -4.83 -18.14
CA PHE A 67 -13.80 -3.88 -18.91
C PHE A 67 -12.35 -3.85 -18.42
N PRO A 68 -11.35 -4.05 -19.31
CA PRO A 68 -9.97 -4.24 -18.92
C PRO A 68 -9.25 -2.89 -18.65
N LEU A 69 -9.53 -2.21 -17.54
CA LEU A 69 -8.87 -0.95 -17.17
C LEU A 69 -7.33 -1.10 -17.06
N GLN A 70 -6.83 -2.31 -16.76
CA GLN A 70 -5.41 -2.61 -16.76
C GLN A 70 -4.74 -2.35 -18.11
N TYR A 71 -5.49 -2.42 -19.22
CA TYR A 71 -5.00 -2.10 -20.56
C TYR A 71 -4.43 -0.67 -20.65
N PHE A 72 -5.06 0.27 -19.93
CA PHE A 72 -4.63 1.66 -19.85
C PHE A 72 -3.66 1.93 -18.70
N ASN A 73 -3.73 1.14 -17.63
CA ASN A 73 -2.85 1.28 -16.47
C ASN A 73 -1.40 0.86 -16.79
N HIS A 74 -1.24 -0.10 -17.70
CA HIS A 74 0.05 -0.69 -18.08
C HIS A 74 0.46 -0.35 -19.52
N ASP A 75 -0.17 0.67 -20.11
CA ASP A 75 0.13 1.20 -21.44
C ASP A 75 0.17 0.16 -22.56
N PHE A 76 -0.70 -0.89 -22.50
CA PHE A 76 -0.76 -1.94 -23.53
C PHE A 76 -1.11 -1.39 -24.91
N TYR A 77 -1.72 -0.21 -24.96
CA TYR A 77 -2.02 0.50 -26.19
C TYR A 77 -0.79 1.05 -26.91
N SER A 78 0.37 1.13 -26.23
CA SER A 78 1.61 1.67 -26.80
C SER A 78 2.17 0.76 -27.88
N LYS A 79 2.76 1.32 -28.92
CA LYS A 79 3.54 0.56 -29.92
C LYS A 79 4.74 -0.13 -29.30
N ASP A 80 5.28 0.43 -28.20
CA ASP A 80 6.43 -0.15 -27.47
C ASP A 80 6.01 -1.36 -26.59
N CYS A 81 4.73 -1.64 -26.46
CA CYS A 81 4.27 -2.81 -25.71
C CYS A 81 4.55 -4.08 -26.51
N THR A 82 5.52 -4.86 -26.05
CA THR A 82 5.96 -6.13 -26.66
C THR A 82 5.17 -7.34 -26.14
N LEU A 83 4.27 -7.15 -25.18
CA LEU A 83 3.48 -8.24 -24.60
C LEU A 83 2.53 -8.86 -25.63
N THR A 84 2.54 -10.18 -25.65
CA THR A 84 1.53 -10.96 -26.39
C THR A 84 0.16 -10.88 -25.72
N MET A 85 -0.88 -11.24 -26.41
CA MET A 85 -2.23 -11.30 -25.85
C MET A 85 -2.32 -12.27 -24.65
N ASN A 86 -1.58 -13.38 -24.68
CA ASN A 86 -1.55 -14.33 -23.55
C ASN A 86 -0.88 -13.73 -22.31
N GLU A 87 0.18 -12.96 -22.48
CA GLU A 87 0.84 -12.24 -21.38
C GLU A 87 -0.05 -11.12 -20.84
N MET A 88 -0.75 -10.36 -21.70
CA MET A 88 -1.71 -9.34 -21.26
C MET A 88 -2.86 -9.94 -20.43
N LYS A 89 -3.25 -11.18 -20.71
CA LYS A 89 -4.27 -11.92 -19.92
C LYS A 89 -3.79 -12.30 -18.52
N LEU A 90 -2.49 -12.25 -18.22
CA LEU A 90 -1.97 -12.49 -16.87
C LEU A 90 -2.20 -11.30 -15.93
N PHE A 91 -2.47 -10.11 -16.47
CA PHE A 91 -2.74 -8.92 -15.68
C PHE A 91 -4.21 -8.90 -15.23
N ILE A 92 -4.42 -9.18 -13.96
CA ILE A 92 -5.77 -9.29 -13.36
C ILE A 92 -6.42 -7.90 -13.29
N PRO A 93 -7.63 -7.69 -13.85
CA PRO A 93 -8.35 -6.44 -13.66
C PRO A 93 -8.65 -6.17 -12.20
N SER A 94 -8.49 -4.92 -11.72
CA SER A 94 -8.80 -4.55 -10.34
C SER A 94 -10.25 -4.90 -9.95
N TYR A 95 -11.20 -4.78 -10.88
CA TYR A 95 -12.58 -5.20 -10.63
C TYR A 95 -12.66 -6.69 -10.30
N TYR A 96 -12.02 -7.52 -11.13
CA TYR A 96 -12.05 -8.98 -10.94
C TYR A 96 -11.36 -9.39 -9.66
N PHE A 97 -10.20 -8.77 -9.36
CA PHE A 97 -9.47 -9.03 -8.12
C PHE A 97 -10.32 -8.71 -6.88
N TYR A 98 -10.79 -7.46 -6.73
CA TYR A 98 -11.47 -7.02 -5.51
C TYR A 98 -12.92 -7.50 -5.36
N ARG A 99 -13.58 -7.93 -6.44
CA ARG A 99 -14.99 -8.36 -6.39
C ARG A 99 -15.20 -9.85 -6.53
N ILE A 100 -14.26 -10.55 -7.13
CA ILE A 100 -14.39 -11.98 -7.40
C ILE A 100 -13.35 -12.79 -6.62
N ILE A 101 -12.04 -12.43 -6.74
CA ILE A 101 -10.97 -13.21 -6.14
C ILE A 101 -10.87 -12.91 -4.63
N PHE A 102 -10.62 -11.65 -4.28
CA PHE A 102 -10.33 -11.25 -2.91
C PHE A 102 -11.40 -11.70 -1.88
N PRO A 103 -12.72 -11.55 -2.13
CA PRO A 103 -13.75 -12.00 -1.18
C PRO A 103 -13.77 -13.49 -0.89
N GLN A 104 -13.13 -14.31 -1.74
CA GLN A 104 -13.04 -15.76 -1.52
C GLN A 104 -11.93 -16.16 -0.54
N TYR A 105 -11.01 -15.25 -0.27
CA TYR A 105 -9.86 -15.43 0.62
C TYR A 105 -9.90 -14.52 1.84
N ASP A 106 -10.88 -13.62 1.91
CA ASP A 106 -11.04 -12.64 2.99
C ASP A 106 -12.03 -13.17 4.03
N ASP A 107 -11.55 -14.08 4.85
CA ASP A 107 -12.34 -14.69 5.94
C ASP A 107 -12.37 -13.80 7.19
N SER A 108 -11.61 -12.71 7.22
CA SER A 108 -11.21 -12.07 8.47
C SER A 108 -11.66 -10.62 8.64
N LYS A 109 -12.85 -10.25 8.15
CA LYS A 109 -13.39 -8.89 8.37
C LYS A 109 -13.42 -8.49 9.85
N ALA A 110 -13.65 -9.43 10.75
CA ALA A 110 -13.64 -9.20 12.19
C ALA A 110 -12.24 -8.84 12.72
N LEU A 111 -11.18 -9.38 12.12
CA LEU A 111 -9.79 -9.13 12.51
C LEU A 111 -9.18 -7.91 11.81
N LEU A 112 -9.85 -7.37 10.79
CA LEU A 112 -9.30 -6.26 10.00
C LEU A 112 -9.06 -5.01 10.86
N ASN A 113 -9.98 -4.68 11.75
CA ASN A 113 -9.84 -3.51 12.65
C ASN A 113 -8.65 -3.67 13.61
N ILE A 114 -8.35 -4.90 14.02
CA ILE A 114 -7.20 -5.20 14.90
C ILE A 114 -5.89 -4.95 14.14
N VAL A 115 -5.78 -5.50 12.92
CA VAL A 115 -4.54 -5.36 12.13
C VAL A 115 -4.35 -3.97 11.51
N GLU A 116 -5.38 -3.14 11.50
CA GLU A 116 -5.31 -1.75 11.03
C GLU A 116 -4.91 -0.75 12.12
N ASP A 117 -5.15 -1.10 13.39
CA ASP A 117 -4.74 -0.28 14.53
C ASP A 117 -3.26 -0.56 14.87
N LYS A 118 -2.40 0.44 14.63
CA LYS A 118 -0.96 0.29 14.85
C LYS A 118 -0.56 0.11 16.30
N ILE A 119 -1.35 0.62 17.25
CA ILE A 119 -1.11 0.42 18.69
C ILE A 119 -1.35 -1.05 19.04
N VAL A 120 -2.46 -1.61 18.55
CA VAL A 120 -2.80 -3.02 18.76
C VAL A 120 -1.78 -3.93 18.08
N MET A 121 -1.40 -3.61 16.84
CA MET A 121 -0.42 -4.40 16.09
C MET A 121 0.98 -4.39 16.73
N ASP A 122 1.45 -3.25 17.24
CA ASP A 122 2.70 -3.19 17.99
C ASP A 122 2.66 -4.09 19.22
N THR A 123 1.56 -4.05 19.97
CA THR A 123 1.37 -4.89 21.16
C THR A 123 1.35 -6.39 20.80
N LEU A 124 0.67 -6.76 19.73
CA LEU A 124 0.62 -8.15 19.25
C LEU A 124 2.00 -8.63 18.79
N PHE A 125 2.72 -7.84 18.00
CA PHE A 125 4.05 -8.22 17.49
C PHE A 125 5.04 -8.39 18.64
N LYS A 126 5.05 -7.50 19.61
CA LYS A 126 5.87 -7.62 20.82
C LYS A 126 5.51 -8.84 21.65
N GLY A 127 4.21 -9.12 21.84
CA GLY A 127 3.75 -10.29 22.58
C GLY A 127 4.03 -11.63 21.88
N MET A 128 4.25 -11.62 20.56
CA MET A 128 4.56 -12.79 19.74
C MET A 128 6.05 -12.87 19.36
N ASP A 129 6.88 -11.95 19.86
CA ASP A 129 8.31 -11.81 19.54
C ASP A 129 8.56 -11.65 18.02
N PHE A 130 7.67 -10.94 17.33
CA PHE A 130 7.86 -10.61 15.91
C PHE A 130 8.66 -9.32 15.78
N PRO A 131 9.67 -9.30 14.91
CA PRO A 131 10.42 -8.08 14.60
C PRO A 131 9.49 -6.99 14.03
N SER A 132 9.54 -5.80 14.63
CA SER A 132 8.78 -4.63 14.17
C SER A 132 9.61 -3.35 14.38
N ALA A 133 9.14 -2.24 13.80
CA ALA A 133 9.73 -0.95 14.12
C ALA A 133 9.59 -0.67 15.61
N ASN A 134 10.62 -0.06 16.21
CA ASN A 134 10.60 0.26 17.63
C ASN A 134 9.64 1.44 17.88
N VAL A 135 8.49 1.17 18.48
CA VAL A 135 7.56 2.20 18.95
C VAL A 135 8.06 2.70 20.29
N ILE A 136 8.30 4.01 20.40
CA ILE A 136 8.80 4.66 21.63
C ILE A 136 7.71 5.42 22.39
N ILE A 137 6.70 5.95 21.69
CA ILE A 137 5.58 6.69 22.30
C ILE A 137 4.28 6.33 21.54
N LYS A 138 3.19 6.22 22.29
CA LYS A 138 1.82 6.03 21.79
C LYS A 138 0.98 7.22 22.23
N LYS A 139 0.15 7.76 21.32
CA LYS A 139 -0.84 8.80 21.62
C LYS A 139 -2.24 8.24 21.40
N LYS A 140 -3.08 8.36 22.42
CA LYS A 140 -4.50 8.05 22.34
C LYS A 140 -5.31 9.22 22.93
N SER A 141 -6.11 9.87 22.10
CA SER A 141 -6.82 11.09 22.47
C SER A 141 -5.83 12.16 23.02
N ASN A 142 -6.01 12.60 24.25
CA ASN A 142 -5.15 13.59 24.93
C ASN A 142 -4.12 12.96 25.89
N TYR A 143 -3.84 11.67 25.72
CA TYR A 143 -2.89 10.97 26.58
C TYR A 143 -1.72 10.43 25.78
N LEU A 144 -0.54 10.52 26.35
CA LEU A 144 0.70 9.94 25.83
C LEU A 144 1.13 8.78 26.72
N PHE A 145 1.57 7.70 26.12
CA PHE A 145 1.97 6.49 26.82
C PHE A 145 3.32 6.00 26.30
N ASN A 146 4.09 5.38 27.17
CA ASN A 146 5.22 4.57 26.76
C ASN A 146 4.74 3.25 26.09
N PRO A 147 5.64 2.45 25.51
CA PRO A 147 5.28 1.17 24.91
C PRO A 147 4.60 0.18 25.86
N LEU A 148 4.86 0.27 27.17
CA LEU A 148 4.29 -0.61 28.20
C LEU A 148 2.89 -0.18 28.64
N GLY A 149 2.46 1.03 28.29
CA GLY A 149 1.15 1.56 28.63
C GLY A 149 1.14 2.55 29.81
N ASP A 150 2.31 2.91 30.35
CA ASP A 150 2.40 3.93 31.41
C ASP A 150 2.23 5.33 30.81
N ALA A 151 1.45 6.17 31.48
CA ALA A 151 1.24 7.55 31.06
C ALA A 151 2.55 8.37 31.14
N LEU A 152 2.78 9.18 30.12
CA LEU A 152 3.97 10.05 30.06
C LEU A 152 3.64 11.46 30.53
N THR A 153 4.52 12.01 31.37
CA THR A 153 4.63 13.44 31.66
C THR A 153 5.51 14.13 30.60
N ALA A 154 5.63 15.44 30.65
CA ALA A 154 6.54 16.17 29.76
C ALA A 154 8.00 15.74 29.94
N GLU A 155 8.40 15.48 31.18
CA GLU A 155 9.78 15.03 31.52
C GLU A 155 10.04 13.63 30.98
N SER A 156 9.17 12.67 31.25
CA SER A 156 9.35 11.28 30.77
C SER A 156 9.17 11.14 29.25
N PHE A 157 8.42 12.03 28.62
CA PHE A 157 8.39 12.18 27.17
C PHE A 157 9.75 12.57 26.62
N LEU A 158 10.37 13.61 27.20
CA LEU A 158 11.70 14.06 26.79
C LEU A 158 12.74 12.96 26.99
N GLU A 159 12.74 12.28 28.15
CA GLU A 159 13.59 11.13 28.38
C GLU A 159 13.41 10.02 27.31
N SER A 160 12.17 9.76 26.88
CA SER A 160 11.91 8.78 25.83
C SER A 160 12.54 9.17 24.50
N LEU A 161 12.53 10.46 24.14
CA LEU A 161 13.20 10.98 22.96
C LEU A 161 14.74 10.93 23.10
N GLN A 162 15.29 11.24 24.27
CA GLN A 162 16.74 11.23 24.51
C GLN A 162 17.32 9.81 24.50
N LYS A 163 16.56 8.81 24.95
CA LYS A 163 16.95 7.39 24.91
C LYS A 163 16.97 6.80 23.50
N SER A 164 16.40 7.51 22.53
CA SER A 164 16.41 7.07 21.14
C SER A 164 17.76 7.36 20.48
N ASP A 165 18.40 6.30 19.98
CA ASP A 165 19.62 6.41 19.16
C ASP A 165 19.32 6.82 17.72
N SER A 166 18.05 6.90 17.34
CA SER A 166 17.66 7.24 15.99
C SER A 166 17.77 8.75 15.73
N ASN A 167 18.31 9.11 14.58
CA ASN A 167 18.32 10.50 14.11
C ASN A 167 17.00 10.92 13.43
N LYS A 168 16.03 10.00 13.34
CA LYS A 168 14.76 10.23 12.66
C LYS A 168 13.65 9.44 13.34
N LEU A 169 12.52 10.11 13.59
CA LEU A 169 11.30 9.49 14.10
C LEU A 169 10.17 9.65 13.10
N PHE A 170 9.32 8.64 13.02
CA PHE A 170 8.10 8.65 12.24
C PHE A 170 6.87 8.73 13.13
N ILE A 171 6.10 9.79 13.00
CA ILE A 171 4.85 10.02 13.71
C ILE A 171 3.73 9.58 12.76
N LYS A 172 3.14 8.41 13.02
CA LYS A 172 2.18 7.75 12.12
C LYS A 172 0.78 7.75 12.71
N PRO A 173 -0.26 8.20 11.98
CA PRO A 173 -1.64 8.03 12.41
C PRO A 173 -1.94 6.54 12.67
N VAL A 174 -2.63 6.24 13.78
CA VAL A 174 -2.94 4.86 14.19
C VAL A 174 -3.67 4.11 13.08
N ASN A 175 -4.70 4.70 12.50
CA ASN A 175 -5.53 4.09 11.44
C ASN A 175 -5.14 4.58 10.03
N GLY A 176 -3.95 5.19 9.85
CA GLY A 176 -3.48 5.71 8.57
C GLY A 176 -3.02 4.59 7.62
N ARG A 177 -3.37 4.73 6.34
CA ARG A 177 -2.94 3.82 5.25
C ARG A 177 -2.14 4.57 4.19
N GLY A 178 -1.23 3.85 3.53
CA GLY A 178 -0.55 4.36 2.34
C GLY A 178 0.43 5.51 2.56
N GLY A 179 0.87 5.74 3.81
CA GLY A 179 1.79 6.84 4.15
C GLY A 179 1.10 8.21 4.33
N ASN A 180 -0.23 8.27 4.24
CA ASN A 180 -0.96 9.52 4.43
C ASN A 180 -0.89 9.98 5.89
N GLY A 181 -0.62 11.27 6.10
CA GLY A 181 -0.58 11.89 7.42
C GLY A 181 0.66 11.53 8.27
N ILE A 182 1.66 10.86 7.70
CA ILE A 182 2.92 10.61 8.39
C ILE A 182 3.70 11.92 8.49
N LEU A 183 4.14 12.26 9.71
CA LEU A 183 5.11 13.31 9.96
C LEU A 183 6.46 12.68 10.26
N VAL A 184 7.53 13.39 9.91
CA VAL A 184 8.90 12.95 10.13
C VAL A 184 9.60 13.99 10.98
N ALA A 185 10.05 13.58 12.16
CA ALA A 185 10.90 14.40 13.01
C ALA A 185 12.37 14.01 12.79
N LYS A 186 13.23 14.99 12.58
CA LYS A 186 14.68 14.83 12.39
C LYS A 186 15.43 15.46 13.55
N LYS A 187 16.45 14.75 14.05
CA LYS A 187 17.30 15.23 15.15
C LYS A 187 18.28 16.27 14.62
N ARG A 188 18.38 17.41 15.32
CA ARG A 188 19.40 18.47 15.16
C ARG A 188 19.82 18.91 16.56
N ASP A 189 21.10 18.87 16.85
CA ASP A 189 21.64 19.26 18.18
C ASP A 189 20.87 18.62 19.35
N ASP A 190 20.66 17.28 19.26
CA ASP A 190 19.91 16.46 20.22
C ASP A 190 18.42 16.79 20.40
N ILE A 191 17.86 17.67 19.59
CA ILE A 191 16.45 18.03 19.59
C ILE A 191 15.80 17.54 18.28
N PHE A 192 14.59 17.00 18.38
CA PHE A 192 13.82 16.60 17.21
C PHE A 192 12.96 17.75 16.67
N TYR A 193 12.95 17.91 15.34
CA TYR A 193 12.17 18.92 14.63
C TYR A 193 11.33 18.31 13.54
N ILE A 194 10.07 18.75 13.41
CA ILE A 194 9.21 18.51 12.26
C ILE A 194 9.23 19.78 11.42
N LYS A 195 9.96 19.76 10.30
CA LYS A 195 10.34 20.96 9.54
C LYS A 195 11.14 21.91 10.42
N ASP A 196 10.54 23.05 10.84
CA ASP A 196 11.17 24.05 11.67
C ASP A 196 10.58 24.11 13.09
N ASP A 197 9.52 23.33 13.35
CA ASP A 197 8.88 23.27 14.66
C ASP A 197 9.55 22.20 15.54
N GLU A 198 9.86 22.53 16.78
CA GLU A 198 10.37 21.59 17.77
C GLU A 198 9.32 20.51 18.07
N PHE A 199 9.71 19.23 17.94
CA PHE A 199 8.86 18.11 18.31
C PHE A 199 8.98 17.81 19.80
N ASN A 200 8.05 18.33 20.58
CA ASN A 200 7.98 18.18 22.03
C ASN A 200 6.61 17.66 22.50
N TYR A 201 6.44 17.51 23.81
CA TYR A 201 5.21 17.03 24.44
C TYR A 201 3.97 17.84 23.99
N ASN A 202 4.08 19.18 24.01
CA ASN A 202 2.96 20.06 23.63
C ASN A 202 2.63 19.95 22.13
N TYR A 203 3.62 19.79 21.27
CA TYR A 203 3.39 19.55 19.85
C TYR A 203 2.55 18.30 19.64
N LEU A 204 2.95 17.17 20.27
CA LEU A 204 2.26 15.91 20.06
C LEU A 204 0.87 15.89 20.71
N ILE A 205 0.70 16.42 21.91
CA ILE A 205 -0.61 16.42 22.60
C ILE A 205 -1.66 17.23 21.84
N ASN A 206 -1.25 18.32 21.21
CA ASN A 206 -2.14 19.20 20.43
C ASN A 206 -2.40 18.68 19.01
N LEU A 207 -1.65 17.67 18.56
CA LEU A 207 -1.89 17.08 17.24
C LEU A 207 -3.23 16.32 17.23
N GLN A 208 -4.08 16.61 16.25
CA GLN A 208 -5.40 15.97 16.13
C GLN A 208 -5.27 14.50 15.74
N GLY A 209 -5.95 13.60 16.49
CA GLY A 209 -5.98 12.16 16.24
C GLY A 209 -5.04 11.34 17.11
N ASP A 210 -5.03 10.05 16.85
CA ASP A 210 -4.22 9.05 17.55
C ASP A 210 -2.98 8.72 16.73
N TYR A 211 -1.81 8.57 17.38
CA TYR A 211 -0.53 8.36 16.71
C TYR A 211 0.34 7.33 17.41
N VAL A 212 1.20 6.68 16.64
CA VAL A 212 2.37 5.97 17.15
C VAL A 212 3.63 6.70 16.68
N ILE A 213 4.63 6.78 17.54
CA ILE A 213 5.93 7.37 17.25
C ILE A 213 6.94 6.24 17.22
N GLU A 214 7.52 6.03 16.05
CA GLU A 214 8.44 4.94 15.78
C GLU A 214 9.83 5.48 15.40
N GLU A 215 10.87 4.79 15.81
CA GLU A 215 12.21 5.02 15.31
C GLU A 215 12.33 4.64 13.83
N ALA A 216 13.25 5.30 13.15
CA ALA A 216 13.58 4.90 11.79
C ALA A 216 14.21 3.50 11.77
N ILE A 217 13.75 2.66 10.85
CA ILE A 217 14.36 1.34 10.64
C ILE A 217 15.75 1.54 10.01
N LEU A 218 16.77 0.96 10.62
CA LEU A 218 18.09 0.84 10.03
C LEU A 218 18.05 -0.27 8.96
N GLN A 219 18.23 0.13 7.73
CA GLN A 219 18.20 -0.78 6.59
C GLN A 219 19.61 -1.29 6.30
N HIS A 220 19.76 -2.59 6.01
CA HIS A 220 21.02 -3.18 5.61
C HIS A 220 21.60 -2.52 4.34
N ASP A 221 22.91 -2.32 4.29
CA ASP A 221 23.59 -1.57 3.24
C ASP A 221 23.30 -2.09 1.83
N ALA A 222 23.26 -3.40 1.64
CA ALA A 222 22.93 -4.00 0.34
C ALA A 222 21.55 -3.62 -0.18
N ILE A 223 20.58 -3.40 0.72
CA ILE A 223 19.24 -2.94 0.36
C ILE A 223 19.21 -1.42 0.22
N THR A 224 19.95 -0.70 1.07
CA THR A 224 20.14 0.76 0.96
C THR A 224 20.77 1.15 -0.37
N ALA A 225 21.71 0.34 -0.89
CA ALA A 225 22.34 0.57 -2.19
C ALA A 225 21.35 0.57 -3.37
N VAL A 226 20.21 -0.10 -3.25
CA VAL A 226 19.15 -0.08 -4.28
C VAL A 226 18.48 1.29 -4.34
N TYR A 227 18.14 1.87 -3.18
CA TYR A 227 17.62 3.22 -3.07
C TYR A 227 17.80 3.75 -1.64
N PRO A 228 18.66 4.77 -1.42
CA PRO A 228 19.09 5.17 -0.08
C PRO A 228 18.11 6.11 0.66
N HIS A 229 17.14 6.72 -0.03
CA HIS A 229 16.30 7.76 0.57
C HIS A 229 15.04 7.22 1.25
N SER A 230 14.66 5.95 1.01
CA SER A 230 13.55 5.30 1.71
C SER A 230 13.95 3.93 2.23
N VAL A 231 13.21 3.43 3.22
CA VAL A 231 13.23 2.00 3.53
C VAL A 231 12.64 1.25 2.33
N ASN A 232 13.42 0.32 1.76
CA ASN A 232 12.98 -0.52 0.67
C ASN A 232 12.34 -1.77 1.26
N THR A 233 11.11 -2.09 0.88
CA THR A 233 10.33 -3.13 1.53
C THR A 233 10.04 -4.30 0.61
N LEU A 234 10.19 -5.52 1.12
CA LEU A 234 9.68 -6.72 0.48
C LEU A 234 8.21 -6.91 0.87
N ARG A 235 7.34 -6.91 -0.13
CA ARG A 235 5.94 -7.30 0.08
C ARG A 235 5.75 -8.73 -0.38
N VAL A 236 5.55 -9.62 0.58
CA VAL A 236 5.25 -11.02 0.35
C VAL A 236 3.74 -11.24 0.43
N ILE A 237 3.16 -11.77 -0.64
CA ILE A 237 1.75 -12.15 -0.67
C ILE A 237 1.69 -13.66 -0.45
N THR A 238 0.98 -14.06 0.58
CA THR A 238 0.78 -15.46 0.93
C THR A 238 -0.69 -15.85 0.82
N LYS A 239 -0.94 -17.14 0.64
CA LYS A 239 -2.28 -17.73 0.77
C LYS A 239 -2.20 -18.99 1.60
N ARG A 240 -3.25 -19.33 2.31
CA ARG A 240 -3.44 -20.65 2.93
C ARG A 240 -4.09 -21.57 1.89
N ASN A 241 -3.50 -22.71 1.63
CA ASN A 241 -4.08 -23.71 0.74
C ASN A 241 -5.14 -24.57 1.48
N LYS A 242 -5.81 -25.47 0.75
CA LYS A 242 -6.86 -26.33 1.32
C LYS A 242 -6.34 -27.31 2.41
N ALA A 243 -5.05 -27.61 2.40
CA ALA A 243 -4.40 -28.45 3.42
C ALA A 243 -3.95 -27.65 4.65
N GLY A 244 -4.21 -26.33 4.68
CA GLY A 244 -3.81 -25.44 5.77
C GLY A 244 -2.39 -24.88 5.67
N ALA A 245 -1.59 -25.31 4.69
CA ALA A 245 -0.22 -24.82 4.50
C ALA A 245 -0.21 -23.41 3.90
N ILE A 246 0.80 -22.61 4.29
CA ILE A 246 1.03 -21.28 3.75
C ILE A 246 1.90 -21.39 2.50
N GLU A 247 1.44 -20.78 1.40
CA GLU A 247 2.15 -20.72 0.13
C GLU A 247 2.43 -19.26 -0.24
N ILE A 248 3.64 -18.97 -0.72
CA ILE A 248 3.97 -17.66 -1.28
C ILE A 248 3.37 -17.57 -2.68
N VAL A 249 2.59 -16.53 -2.92
CA VAL A 249 1.94 -16.27 -4.22
C VAL A 249 2.76 -15.31 -5.06
N ALA A 250 3.34 -14.28 -4.44
CA ALA A 250 4.16 -13.29 -5.09
C ALA A 250 5.05 -12.55 -4.09
N ILE A 251 6.23 -12.13 -4.55
CA ILE A 251 7.10 -11.21 -3.82
C ILE A 251 7.37 -9.98 -4.68
N THR A 252 7.30 -8.81 -4.08
CA THR A 252 7.68 -7.57 -4.75
C THR A 252 8.61 -6.75 -3.86
N LEU A 253 9.64 -6.16 -4.46
CA LEU A 253 10.45 -5.12 -3.84
C LEU A 253 9.82 -3.77 -4.15
N ARG A 254 9.61 -2.98 -3.11
CA ARG A 254 9.10 -1.62 -3.18
C ARG A 254 10.19 -0.67 -2.73
N MET A 255 10.34 0.44 -3.44
CA MET A 255 11.33 1.47 -3.14
C MET A 255 10.79 2.86 -3.47
N GLY A 256 11.34 3.88 -2.86
CA GLY A 256 11.05 5.25 -3.23
C GLY A 256 11.56 5.59 -4.63
N SER A 257 11.28 6.79 -5.08
CA SER A 257 11.83 7.34 -6.33
C SER A 257 11.98 8.85 -6.23
N LYS A 258 12.89 9.42 -7.02
CA LYS A 258 13.07 10.89 -7.16
C LYS A 258 13.32 11.60 -5.82
N GLY A 259 14.16 11.04 -4.95
CA GLY A 259 14.50 11.60 -3.64
C GLY A 259 13.43 11.46 -2.56
N ARG A 260 12.33 10.73 -2.80
CA ARG A 260 11.24 10.57 -1.83
C ARG A 260 11.61 9.58 -0.73
N GLU A 261 11.17 9.86 0.49
CA GLU A 261 11.39 9.01 1.68
C GLU A 261 10.31 7.92 1.85
N ILE A 262 9.39 7.75 0.89
CA ILE A 262 8.26 6.82 0.95
C ILE A 262 8.35 5.84 -0.22
N ASP A 263 8.26 4.54 0.07
CA ASP A 263 8.28 3.44 -0.90
C ASP A 263 6.91 3.14 -1.55
N ASN A 264 5.85 3.82 -1.11
CA ASN A 264 4.50 3.53 -1.55
C ASN A 264 4.28 3.92 -3.02
N THR A 265 3.80 2.99 -3.83
CA THR A 265 3.48 3.19 -5.25
C THR A 265 2.47 4.30 -5.49
N SER A 266 1.45 4.44 -4.60
CA SER A 266 0.46 5.52 -4.73
C SER A 266 1.05 6.90 -4.47
N ALA A 267 2.18 6.98 -3.75
CA ALA A 267 2.97 8.18 -3.53
C ALA A 267 4.11 8.36 -4.58
N GLY A 268 4.15 7.51 -5.61
CA GLY A 268 5.12 7.58 -6.69
C GLY A 268 6.37 6.70 -6.49
N GLY A 269 6.33 5.75 -5.54
CA GLY A 269 7.36 4.72 -5.41
C GLY A 269 7.34 3.72 -6.55
N LEU A 270 8.42 2.97 -6.70
CA LEU A 270 8.58 1.90 -7.67
C LEU A 270 8.28 0.54 -7.05
N VAL A 271 7.85 -0.40 -7.91
CA VAL A 271 7.62 -1.81 -7.53
C VAL A 271 8.23 -2.72 -8.58
N ILE A 272 9.02 -3.70 -8.13
CA ILE A 272 9.64 -4.71 -8.99
C ILE A 272 9.22 -6.08 -8.48
N GLY A 273 8.77 -6.96 -9.38
CA GLY A 273 8.53 -8.36 -9.06
C GLY A 273 9.85 -9.10 -8.81
N ILE A 274 9.85 -10.01 -7.84
CA ILE A 274 10.98 -10.89 -7.55
C ILE A 274 10.57 -12.30 -7.92
N ASN A 275 11.38 -12.95 -8.75
CA ASN A 275 11.24 -14.37 -9.05
C ASN A 275 11.84 -15.16 -7.87
N CYS A 276 11.08 -16.12 -7.35
CA CYS A 276 11.49 -17.06 -6.31
C CYS A 276 11.76 -18.42 -6.93
#